data_a982f424b3a65abdac3a55f39cf8e861
#
_entry.id   a982f424b3a65abdac3a55f39cf8e861
#
_cell.length_a   1.000
_cell.length_b   1.000
_cell.length_c   1.000
_cell.angle_alpha   90.00
_cell.angle_beta   90.00
_cell.angle_gamma   90.00
#
_symmetry.space_group_name_H-M   'P 1'
#
loop_
_entity.id
_entity.type
_entity.pdbx_description
1 polymer ?
#
loop_
_entity_poly.entity_id
_entity_poly.type
_entity_poly.pdbx_seq_one_letter_code
_entity_poly.pdbx_strand_id
1 'polypeptide(L)'
;MHFGGAMFFTDYSISAVDLALALEERGFESIWAPEHSHIPLSRKTPFPGGGDLPKPYYDAMDPFVVLAAAGQATKTIKLGTGVALIQQRDAIQTAKLVASLDQVSNGRFLFGVGGGWNQDEMEDHGTVFESRFKLMRERIEAMKEIWTKDKAEYHGEFVDFPTMMTWPKPAQKP
;
A
#
# COMPACT_ATOMS: atom_id res chain seq x y z
N MET A 1 24.70 -6.26 2.93
CA MET A 1 23.50 -6.25 3.77
C MET A 1 22.72 -5.02 3.38
N HIS A 2 21.37 -5.12 3.21
CA HIS A 2 20.54 -4.00 2.83
C HIS A 2 19.74 -3.56 4.05
N PHE A 3 19.65 -2.24 4.27
CA PHE A 3 18.89 -1.66 5.37
C PHE A 3 17.78 -0.76 4.83
N GLY A 4 16.61 -0.80 5.44
CA GLY A 4 15.49 0.08 5.17
C GLY A 4 15.04 0.80 6.44
N GLY A 5 14.46 2.00 6.28
CA GLY A 5 13.75 2.70 7.34
C GLY A 5 12.24 2.45 7.24
N ALA A 6 11.56 2.23 8.36
CA ALA A 6 10.09 2.10 8.39
C ALA A 6 9.51 3.02 9.45
N MET A 7 8.43 3.73 9.12
CA MET A 7 7.80 4.66 10.04
C MET A 7 6.32 4.88 9.70
N PHE A 8 5.50 5.12 10.71
CA PHE A 8 4.21 5.75 10.55
C PHE A 8 4.42 7.25 10.32
N PHE A 9 4.07 7.73 9.13
CA PHE A 9 4.11 9.15 8.82
C PHE A 9 2.84 9.82 9.32
N THR A 10 3.00 10.83 10.15
CA THR A 10 1.92 11.58 10.79
C THR A 10 2.14 13.08 10.58
N ASP A 11 1.17 13.91 10.98
CA ASP A 11 1.28 15.37 10.91
C ASP A 11 2.31 15.96 11.90
N TYR A 12 2.77 15.17 12.87
CA TYR A 12 3.78 15.56 13.87
C TYR A 12 5.12 14.81 13.72
N SER A 13 5.25 13.90 12.74
CA SER A 13 6.51 13.20 12.48
C SER A 13 7.44 14.00 11.57
N ILE A 14 8.68 13.55 11.40
CA ILE A 14 9.49 13.96 10.25
C ILE A 14 8.72 13.64 8.96
N SER A 15 8.79 14.50 7.95
CA SER A 15 8.12 14.25 6.67
C SER A 15 8.72 13.04 5.95
N ALA A 16 7.92 12.36 5.13
CA ALA A 16 8.41 11.25 4.32
C ALA A 16 9.51 11.70 3.33
N VAL A 17 9.43 12.93 2.86
CA VAL A 17 10.44 13.54 1.97
C VAL A 17 11.77 13.70 2.70
N ASP A 18 11.76 14.35 3.86
CA ASP A 18 12.99 14.60 4.61
C ASP A 18 13.63 13.31 5.10
N LEU A 19 12.83 12.35 5.57
CA LEU A 19 13.35 11.05 5.98
C LEU A 19 13.94 10.28 4.79
N ALA A 20 13.26 10.27 3.64
CA ALA A 20 13.75 9.58 2.45
C ALA A 20 15.07 10.16 1.94
N LEU A 21 15.19 11.49 1.90
CA LEU A 21 16.44 12.17 1.55
C LEU A 21 17.57 11.82 2.52
N ALA A 22 17.28 11.87 3.82
CA ALA A 22 18.27 11.55 4.85
C ALA A 22 18.72 10.08 4.80
N LEU A 23 17.83 9.15 4.51
CA LEU A 23 18.12 7.73 4.34
C LEU A 23 18.93 7.48 3.06
N GLU A 24 18.54 8.09 1.94
CA GLU A 24 19.26 7.99 0.66
C GLU A 24 20.69 8.49 0.78
N GLU A 25 20.88 9.66 1.40
CA GLU A 25 22.20 10.25 1.65
C GLU A 25 23.12 9.34 2.50
N ARG A 26 22.53 8.52 3.39
CA ARG A 26 23.25 7.57 4.25
C ARG A 26 23.37 6.17 3.67
N GLY A 27 22.95 5.98 2.42
CA GLY A 27 23.07 4.70 1.71
C GLY A 27 22.10 3.62 2.15
N PHE A 28 20.95 3.99 2.75
CA PHE A 28 19.88 3.04 2.98
C PHE A 28 19.23 2.63 1.66
N GLU A 29 18.79 1.37 1.56
CA GLU A 29 18.20 0.84 0.35
C GLU A 29 16.75 1.28 0.16
N SER A 30 15.97 1.41 1.25
CA SER A 30 14.53 1.58 1.15
C SER A 30 13.92 2.36 2.31
N ILE A 31 12.74 2.92 2.06
CA ILE A 31 11.84 3.52 3.06
C ILE A 31 10.47 2.87 2.96
N TRP A 32 9.83 2.62 4.10
CA TRP A 32 8.58 1.87 4.20
C TRP A 32 7.53 2.62 4.99
N ALA A 33 6.29 2.65 4.46
CA ALA A 33 5.14 3.24 5.11
C ALA A 33 4.05 2.16 5.32
N PRO A 34 3.56 1.95 6.55
CA PRO A 34 2.41 1.09 6.83
C PRO A 34 1.10 1.79 6.50
N GLU A 35 0.01 1.02 6.49
CA GLU A 35 -1.33 1.53 6.21
C GLU A 35 -2.31 1.20 7.33
N HIS A 36 -3.05 2.22 7.75
CA HIS A 36 -4.36 2.14 8.38
C HIS A 36 -5.20 3.28 7.83
N SER A 37 -6.39 2.99 7.31
CA SER A 37 -7.28 4.02 6.79
C SER A 37 -7.96 4.79 7.92
N HIS A 38 -8.29 4.09 8.99
CA HIS A 38 -8.89 4.58 10.23
C HIS A 38 -8.80 3.51 11.32
N ILE A 39 -9.08 3.88 12.53
CA ILE A 39 -9.19 2.94 13.64
C ILE A 39 -10.61 3.03 14.23
N PRO A 40 -11.44 1.98 14.08
CA PRO A 40 -12.78 1.96 14.64
C PRO A 40 -12.77 2.13 16.16
N LEU A 41 -13.66 2.96 16.70
CA LEU A 41 -13.78 3.19 18.16
C LEU A 41 -14.31 1.95 18.90
N SER A 42 -14.93 1.02 18.18
CA SER A 42 -15.40 -0.26 18.73
C SER A 42 -14.31 -1.08 19.38
N ARG A 43 -13.07 -0.99 18.85
CA ARG A 43 -11.89 -1.74 19.34
C ARG A 43 -12.20 -3.22 19.63
N LYS A 44 -13.05 -3.85 18.80
CA LYS A 44 -13.40 -5.27 18.93
C LYS A 44 -12.19 -6.18 18.75
N THR A 45 -11.31 -5.80 17.79
CA THR A 45 -10.08 -6.56 17.54
C THR A 45 -8.97 -6.05 18.45
N PRO A 46 -8.39 -6.90 19.31
CA PRO A 46 -7.29 -6.49 20.15
C PRO A 46 -6.02 -6.22 19.33
N PHE A 47 -5.20 -5.29 19.83
CA PHE A 47 -3.92 -5.01 19.20
C PHE A 47 -2.97 -6.22 19.32
N PRO A 48 -2.40 -6.74 18.22
CA PRO A 48 -1.56 -7.94 18.27
C PRO A 48 -0.30 -7.80 19.12
N GLY A 49 0.20 -6.57 19.30
CA GLY A 49 1.33 -6.28 20.17
C GLY A 49 0.99 -6.27 21.68
N GLY A 50 -0.29 -6.43 22.03
CA GLY A 50 -0.79 -6.35 23.40
C GLY A 50 -0.92 -4.92 23.92
N GLY A 51 -1.78 -4.74 24.94
CA GLY A 51 -2.04 -3.42 25.53
C GLY A 51 -2.82 -2.46 24.62
N ASP A 52 -2.63 -1.17 24.87
CA ASP A 52 -3.29 -0.11 24.09
C ASP A 52 -2.67 0.05 22.70
N LEU A 53 -3.50 0.37 21.72
CA LEU A 53 -3.02 0.67 20.38
C LEU A 53 -2.21 1.96 20.39
N PRO A 54 -0.96 1.96 19.89
CA PRO A 54 -0.14 3.18 19.85
C PRO A 54 -0.75 4.26 18.96
N LYS A 55 -0.64 5.52 19.42
CA LYS A 55 -1.20 6.70 18.74
C LYS A 55 -0.87 6.80 17.25
N PRO A 56 0.36 6.50 16.76
CA PRO A 56 0.67 6.58 15.32
C PRO A 56 -0.20 5.72 14.41
N TYR A 57 -0.85 4.68 14.93
CA TYR A 57 -1.80 3.88 14.14
C TYR A 57 -3.07 4.66 13.76
N TYR A 58 -3.50 5.57 14.64
CA TYR A 58 -4.67 6.44 14.40
C TYR A 58 -4.36 7.59 13.44
N ASP A 59 -3.12 8.04 13.43
CA ASP A 59 -2.70 9.29 12.79
C ASP A 59 -1.93 9.08 11.49
N ALA A 60 -1.78 7.83 11.05
CA ALA A 60 -1.01 7.49 9.87
C ALA A 60 -1.60 8.13 8.61
N MET A 61 -0.76 8.82 7.85
CA MET A 61 -1.10 9.31 6.51
C MET A 61 -1.18 8.14 5.51
N ASP A 62 -1.95 8.32 4.42
CA ASP A 62 -2.02 7.35 3.34
C ASP A 62 -0.60 7.07 2.77
N PRO A 63 -0.17 5.80 2.73
CA PRO A 63 1.19 5.44 2.34
C PRO A 63 1.51 5.80 0.89
N PHE A 64 0.55 5.73 -0.03
CA PHE A 64 0.80 6.04 -1.44
C PHE A 64 1.06 7.53 -1.64
N VAL A 65 0.35 8.39 -0.89
CA VAL A 65 0.55 9.84 -0.95
C VAL A 65 1.93 10.23 -0.45
N VAL A 66 2.32 9.74 0.73
CA VAL A 66 3.62 10.11 1.32
C VAL A 66 4.79 9.50 0.54
N LEU A 67 4.64 8.27 0.03
CA LEU A 67 5.67 7.63 -0.78
C LEU A 67 5.79 8.26 -2.18
N ALA A 68 4.72 8.78 -2.76
CA ALA A 68 4.80 9.53 -4.02
C ALA A 68 5.60 10.83 -3.85
N ALA A 69 5.38 11.56 -2.77
CA ALA A 69 6.15 12.76 -2.44
C ALA A 69 7.64 12.43 -2.24
N ALA A 70 7.94 11.39 -1.45
CA ALA A 70 9.31 10.91 -1.23
C ALA A 70 9.96 10.45 -2.54
N GLY A 71 9.21 9.75 -3.40
CA GLY A 71 9.67 9.26 -4.69
C GLY A 71 10.08 10.36 -5.66
N GLN A 72 9.32 11.45 -5.69
CA GLN A 72 9.64 12.61 -6.52
C GLN A 72 10.89 13.36 -6.02
N ALA A 73 11.13 13.36 -4.73
CA ALA A 73 12.26 14.07 -4.11
C ALA A 73 13.59 13.31 -4.15
N THR A 74 13.54 11.98 -4.29
CA THR A 74 14.73 11.09 -4.22
C THR A 74 15.07 10.48 -5.59
N LYS A 75 16.23 9.83 -5.71
CA LYS A 75 16.73 9.28 -6.98
C LYS A 75 16.95 7.77 -6.97
N THR A 76 17.36 7.21 -5.85
CA THR A 76 17.84 5.82 -5.77
C THR A 76 17.14 4.97 -4.73
N ILE A 77 16.71 5.57 -3.61
CA ILE A 77 16.05 4.83 -2.52
C ILE A 77 14.74 4.21 -3.00
N LYS A 78 14.53 2.94 -2.67
CA LYS A 78 13.28 2.24 -2.95
C LYS A 78 12.19 2.65 -1.96
N LEU A 79 10.96 2.64 -2.41
CA LEU A 79 9.79 3.10 -1.68
C LEU A 79 8.84 1.93 -1.48
N GLY A 80 8.52 1.57 -0.27
CA GLY A 80 7.72 0.39 0.00
C GLY A 80 6.49 0.63 0.86
N THR A 81 5.41 -0.07 0.55
CA THR A 81 4.31 -0.21 1.51
C THR A 81 4.58 -1.36 2.46
N GLY A 82 4.59 -1.09 3.74
CA GLY A 82 4.88 -2.09 4.74
C GLY A 82 3.80 -2.24 5.82
N VAL A 83 2.60 -2.69 5.45
CA VAL A 83 2.08 -3.18 4.17
C VAL A 83 0.83 -2.42 3.71
N ALA A 84 0.49 -2.51 2.41
CA ALA A 84 -0.80 -2.03 1.92
C ALA A 84 -1.91 -3.04 2.23
N LEU A 85 -3.07 -2.53 2.70
CA LEU A 85 -4.24 -3.32 3.04
C LEU A 85 -5.20 -3.39 1.84
N ILE A 86 -4.78 -4.09 0.79
CA ILE A 86 -5.50 -4.09 -0.50
C ILE A 86 -6.91 -4.66 -0.43
N GLN A 87 -7.23 -5.47 0.58
CA GLN A 87 -8.59 -5.96 0.84
C GLN A 87 -9.57 -4.85 1.29
N GLN A 88 -9.08 -3.67 1.61
CA GLN A 88 -9.87 -2.48 1.92
C GLN A 88 -9.97 -1.50 0.73
N ARG A 89 -9.32 -1.80 -0.40
CA ARG A 89 -9.20 -0.91 -1.56
C ARG A 89 -9.80 -1.52 -2.82
N ASP A 90 -10.39 -0.71 -3.68
CA ASP A 90 -10.81 -1.15 -5.01
C ASP A 90 -9.62 -1.61 -5.87
N ALA A 91 -9.76 -2.73 -6.58
CA ALA A 91 -8.66 -3.33 -7.35
C ALA A 91 -8.22 -2.46 -8.55
N ILE A 92 -9.18 -1.84 -9.26
CA ILE A 92 -8.90 -1.02 -10.44
C ILE A 92 -8.21 0.29 -10.02
N GLN A 93 -8.74 0.95 -8.98
CA GLN A 93 -8.15 2.17 -8.44
C GLN A 93 -6.75 1.91 -7.87
N THR A 94 -6.57 0.79 -7.16
CA THR A 94 -5.29 0.41 -6.59
C THR A 94 -4.26 0.10 -7.68
N ALA A 95 -4.67 -0.62 -8.74
CA ALA A 95 -3.79 -0.87 -9.89
C ALA A 95 -3.32 0.42 -10.54
N LYS A 96 -4.21 1.40 -10.71
CA LYS A 96 -3.90 2.73 -11.24
C LYS A 96 -2.90 3.47 -10.32
N LEU A 97 -3.16 3.47 -9.03
CA LEU A 97 -2.36 4.16 -8.03
C LEU A 97 -0.93 3.60 -7.97
N VAL A 98 -0.80 2.27 -7.91
CA VAL A 98 0.48 1.56 -7.92
C VAL A 98 1.28 1.86 -9.20
N ALA A 99 0.65 1.75 -10.37
CA ALA A 99 1.30 2.05 -11.64
C ALA A 99 1.76 3.51 -11.72
N SER A 100 0.94 4.44 -11.22
CA SER A 100 1.28 5.87 -11.20
C SER A 100 2.46 6.16 -10.29
N LEU A 101 2.46 5.58 -9.08
CA LEU A 101 3.56 5.75 -8.13
C LEU A 101 4.86 5.12 -8.65
N ASP A 102 4.77 3.96 -9.28
CA ASP A 102 5.93 3.31 -9.89
C ASP A 102 6.53 4.16 -11.03
N GLN A 103 5.69 4.77 -11.88
CA GLN A 103 6.14 5.71 -12.90
C GLN A 103 6.78 6.98 -12.30
N VAL A 104 6.13 7.60 -11.31
CA VAL A 104 6.64 8.81 -10.64
C VAL A 104 7.98 8.55 -9.95
N SER A 105 8.16 7.36 -9.40
CA SER A 105 9.41 6.95 -8.75
C SER A 105 10.43 6.34 -9.70
N ASN A 106 10.15 6.28 -10.99
CA ASN A 106 11.02 5.68 -12.01
C ASN A 106 11.39 4.22 -11.68
N GLY A 107 10.38 3.38 -11.37
CA GLY A 107 10.54 1.95 -11.13
C GLY A 107 11.18 1.60 -9.79
N ARG A 108 11.01 2.42 -8.76
CA ARG A 108 11.55 2.19 -7.41
C ARG A 108 10.51 1.77 -6.38
N PHE A 109 9.24 1.61 -6.79
CA PHE A 109 8.18 1.26 -5.86
C PHE A 109 8.15 -0.24 -5.58
N LEU A 110 8.09 -0.61 -4.32
CA LEU A 110 7.95 -1.97 -3.80
C LEU A 110 6.55 -2.12 -3.19
N PHE A 111 5.66 -2.77 -3.93
CA PHE A 111 4.29 -2.95 -3.49
C PHE A 111 4.17 -4.10 -2.51
N GLY A 112 4.40 -3.84 -1.22
CA GLY A 112 4.18 -4.80 -0.15
C GLY A 112 2.71 -4.86 0.25
N VAL A 113 2.13 -6.06 0.28
CA VAL A 113 0.72 -6.30 0.62
C VAL A 113 0.57 -7.23 1.81
N GLY A 114 -0.48 -7.05 2.59
CA GLY A 114 -0.75 -7.89 3.76
C GLY A 114 -2.23 -8.06 4.05
N GLY A 115 -2.56 -9.17 4.74
CA GLY A 115 -3.94 -9.53 5.07
C GLY A 115 -4.56 -8.73 6.21
N GLY A 116 -3.79 -7.86 6.87
CA GLY A 116 -4.27 -7.05 8.00
C GLY A 116 -4.72 -7.87 9.21
N TRP A 117 -4.88 -7.20 10.32
CA TRP A 117 -5.27 -7.80 11.60
C TRP A 117 -6.56 -7.22 12.18
N ASN A 118 -6.90 -5.96 11.84
CA ASN A 118 -8.01 -5.24 12.43
C ASN A 118 -9.32 -5.56 11.69
N GLN A 119 -10.10 -6.49 12.26
CA GLN A 119 -11.32 -6.99 11.64
C GLN A 119 -12.34 -5.89 11.42
N ASP A 120 -12.63 -5.10 12.45
CA ASP A 120 -13.64 -4.06 12.40
C ASP A 120 -13.27 -2.92 11.39
N GLU A 121 -11.99 -2.59 11.22
CA GLU A 121 -11.52 -1.70 10.14
C GLU A 121 -11.85 -2.27 8.75
N MET A 122 -11.63 -3.58 8.54
CA MET A 122 -11.96 -4.25 7.28
C MET A 122 -13.47 -4.29 7.03
N GLU A 123 -14.26 -4.58 8.06
CA GLU A 123 -15.72 -4.64 7.99
C GLU A 123 -16.31 -3.28 7.59
N ASP A 124 -15.75 -2.17 8.07
CA ASP A 124 -16.15 -0.81 7.69
C ASP A 124 -15.89 -0.51 6.20
N HIS A 125 -14.96 -1.23 5.57
CA HIS A 125 -14.73 -1.23 4.12
C HIS A 125 -15.56 -2.29 3.35
N GLY A 126 -16.48 -2.98 4.00
CA GLY A 126 -17.30 -4.02 3.40
C GLY A 126 -16.60 -5.36 3.16
N THR A 127 -15.43 -5.55 3.74
CA THR A 127 -14.67 -6.81 3.62
C THR A 127 -15.07 -7.80 4.70
N VAL A 128 -15.45 -9.00 4.30
CA VAL A 128 -15.65 -10.13 5.22
C VAL A 128 -14.28 -10.64 5.66
N PHE A 129 -14.00 -10.55 6.97
CA PHE A 129 -12.67 -10.83 7.52
C PHE A 129 -12.17 -12.25 7.21
N GLU A 130 -13.04 -13.24 7.28
CA GLU A 130 -12.72 -14.66 7.03
C GLU A 130 -12.24 -14.89 5.59
N SER A 131 -12.78 -14.15 4.63
CA SER A 131 -12.44 -14.27 3.20
C SER A 131 -11.29 -13.37 2.77
N ARG A 132 -10.73 -12.53 3.65
CA ARG A 132 -9.75 -11.50 3.32
C ARG A 132 -8.53 -11.98 2.51
N PHE A 133 -8.05 -13.19 2.77
CA PHE A 133 -6.91 -13.76 2.03
C PHE A 133 -7.29 -14.22 0.62
N LYS A 134 -8.52 -14.73 0.42
CA LYS A 134 -9.03 -15.06 -0.91
C LYS A 134 -9.23 -13.78 -1.72
N LEU A 135 -9.90 -12.78 -1.13
CA LEU A 135 -10.09 -11.45 -1.74
C LEU A 135 -8.74 -10.79 -2.09
N MET A 136 -7.76 -10.84 -1.17
CA MET A 136 -6.42 -10.30 -1.42
C MET A 136 -5.76 -10.98 -2.63
N ARG A 137 -5.86 -12.31 -2.73
CA ARG A 137 -5.32 -13.05 -3.87
C ARG A 137 -5.97 -12.62 -5.18
N GLU A 138 -7.30 -12.57 -5.24
CA GLU A 138 -8.01 -12.16 -6.46
C GLU A 138 -7.68 -10.72 -6.85
N ARG A 139 -7.57 -9.79 -5.88
CA ARG A 139 -7.14 -8.42 -6.16
C ARG A 139 -5.73 -8.35 -6.74
N ILE A 140 -4.79 -9.16 -6.24
CA ILE A 140 -3.43 -9.25 -6.81
C ILE A 140 -3.48 -9.80 -8.23
N GLU A 141 -4.24 -10.86 -8.48
CA GLU A 141 -4.40 -11.47 -9.80
C GLU A 141 -5.03 -10.47 -10.78
N ALA A 142 -6.11 -9.81 -10.39
CA ALA A 142 -6.79 -8.78 -11.18
C ALA A 142 -5.86 -7.58 -11.50
N MET A 143 -5.10 -7.10 -10.52
CA MET A 143 -4.12 -6.03 -10.75
C MET A 143 -3.01 -6.46 -11.72
N LYS A 144 -2.53 -7.71 -11.65
CA LYS A 144 -1.56 -8.24 -12.62
C LYS A 144 -2.12 -8.30 -14.03
N GLU A 145 -3.39 -8.70 -14.21
CA GLU A 145 -4.08 -8.61 -15.50
C GLU A 145 -4.09 -7.17 -16.03
N ILE A 146 -4.45 -6.22 -15.18
CA ILE A 146 -4.49 -4.79 -15.51
C ILE A 146 -3.09 -4.27 -15.92
N TRP A 147 -2.03 -4.67 -15.23
CA TRP A 147 -0.68 -4.17 -15.50
C TRP A 147 -0.05 -4.78 -16.73
N THR A 148 -0.36 -6.03 -17.07
CA THR A 148 0.32 -6.79 -18.10
C THR A 148 -0.40 -6.80 -19.45
N LYS A 149 -1.70 -6.55 -19.49
CA LYS A 149 -2.52 -6.62 -20.70
C LYS A 149 -3.01 -5.23 -21.13
N ASP A 150 -3.02 -4.97 -22.44
CA ASP A 150 -3.58 -3.73 -23.02
C ASP A 150 -5.08 -3.68 -22.78
N LYS A 151 -5.76 -4.81 -22.94
CA LYS A 151 -7.16 -5.01 -22.63
C LYS A 151 -7.24 -6.07 -21.53
N ALA A 152 -7.66 -5.68 -20.36
CA ALA A 152 -7.74 -6.53 -19.19
C ALA A 152 -9.20 -6.81 -18.82
N GLU A 153 -9.46 -8.02 -18.36
CA GLU A 153 -10.73 -8.44 -17.76
C GLU A 153 -10.40 -9.42 -16.62
N TYR A 154 -11.25 -9.52 -15.65
CA TYR A 154 -11.10 -10.48 -14.56
C TYR A 154 -12.48 -10.94 -14.07
N HIS A 155 -12.65 -12.25 -13.86
CA HIS A 155 -13.89 -12.89 -13.45
C HIS A 155 -13.62 -13.86 -12.31
N GLY A 156 -13.61 -13.35 -11.07
CA GLY A 156 -13.41 -14.09 -9.83
C GLY A 156 -14.68 -14.15 -8.98
N GLU A 157 -14.52 -14.67 -7.78
CA GLU A 157 -15.60 -14.72 -6.78
C GLU A 157 -15.84 -13.34 -6.14
N PHE A 158 -14.76 -12.58 -5.92
CA PHE A 158 -14.75 -11.30 -5.19
C PHE A 158 -14.44 -10.10 -6.07
N VAL A 159 -13.76 -10.33 -7.19
CA VAL A 159 -13.39 -9.28 -8.14
C VAL A 159 -13.91 -9.66 -9.51
N ASP A 160 -14.72 -8.80 -10.10
CA ASP A 160 -15.28 -9.00 -11.43
C ASP A 160 -15.32 -7.67 -12.18
N PHE A 161 -14.78 -7.64 -13.39
CA PHE A 161 -14.92 -6.50 -14.29
C PHE A 161 -14.77 -6.94 -15.75
N PRO A 162 -15.56 -6.33 -16.66
CA PRO A 162 -15.50 -6.61 -18.09
C PRO A 162 -14.21 -6.04 -18.69
N THR A 163 -13.95 -6.41 -19.94
CA THR A 163 -12.79 -5.93 -20.70
C THR A 163 -12.66 -4.42 -20.65
N MET A 164 -11.54 -3.92 -20.14
CA MET A 164 -11.25 -2.50 -20.02
C MET A 164 -9.78 -2.18 -20.31
N MET A 165 -9.46 -0.92 -20.48
CA MET A 165 -8.11 -0.41 -20.69
C MET A 165 -7.76 0.60 -19.59
N THR A 166 -6.52 0.50 -19.07
CA THR A 166 -5.99 1.50 -18.14
C THR A 166 -4.50 1.72 -18.36
N TRP A 167 -4.07 2.95 -18.36
CA TRP A 167 -2.71 3.43 -18.53
C TRP A 167 -2.44 4.53 -17.50
N PRO A 168 -1.16 4.79 -17.07
CA PRO A 168 0.03 4.05 -17.50
C PRO A 168 0.08 2.63 -16.94
N LYS A 169 0.96 1.80 -17.50
CA LYS A 169 1.41 0.56 -16.87
C LYS A 169 2.55 0.88 -15.89
N PRO A 170 2.87 0.01 -14.91
CA PRO A 170 4.07 0.17 -14.10
C PRO A 170 5.33 0.27 -14.95
N ALA A 171 6.35 0.99 -14.48
CA ALA A 171 7.67 1.02 -15.10
C ALA A 171 8.39 -0.34 -14.94
N GLN A 172 8.19 -0.98 -13.80
CA GLN A 172 8.64 -2.34 -13.52
C GLN A 172 7.70 -3.36 -14.18
N LYS A 173 8.25 -4.54 -14.49
CA LYS A 173 7.42 -5.70 -14.87
C LYS A 173 6.92 -6.38 -13.60
N PRO A 174 5.61 -6.53 -13.41
CA PRO A 174 5.03 -7.18 -12.24
C PRO A 174 5.23 -8.70 -12.23
#